data_77ba64b68e979fc783e081bf0756f380
#
_entry.id   77ba64b68e979fc783e081bf0756f380
#
_cell.length_a   1.000
_cell.length_b   1.000
_cell.length_c   1.000
_cell.angle_alpha   90.00
_cell.angle_beta   90.00
_cell.angle_gamma   90.00
#
_symmetry.space_group_name_H-M   'P 1'
#
loop_
_entity.id
_entity.type
_entity.pdbx_description
1 polymer ?
#
loop_
_entity_poly.entity_id
_entity_poly.type
_entity_poly.pdbx_seq_one_letter_code
_entity_poly.pdbx_strand_id
1 'polypeptide(L)'
;MTDKVDQQTPLLQGQQHKPPVSRPKYKRRRSSFDPSTYHSTGQSLPYVKSSHLETADPGLTLVQLLGLTICMAGVQFTWTVELSYGTPYLLSLDISKELTALVWLAGPLSGLIVQPLIGAMSDKCTSSYGKRRPFIVIAGILTILSMLGVAYAKELGQVLADVVGGTTAHSYAILVAIASFYFMDFTLNAVQAICRALILDIPPLWQQELANAWSARMSNSAQVIGYFVGFVDLVKYAPWLGDSQMKGFCVVAIIVFVITLGITCLAVHEKPLEKEDDQDNQPWYHTFVYIWRAFRYLPRPVQTLCNTQFFAWMGWFPFLFYSTQWVSDIYFSTHRSDDGTSKDDNWAEGTRAGSFALLCYSVVSVIAGIVVPAIASKFEKIWFLSLDNIYTASHLLVAGSLLSAWFVHSVEAATLILTIMGIPWAIVLWIPFSLVGEYVSFEDENRQKALQDGVSPSTSTTPSTLEDQHQDEFDAGMILGVHNMYIVFPQFAVAIIASFIFAAADKTSGDETSGVASVLAFGGLMALVAAAFSRFIVRVR
;
A
#
# COMPACT_ATOMS: atom_id res chain seq x y z
N MET A 1 67.54 12.37 58.28
CA MET A 1 66.54 13.30 58.73
C MET A 1 65.28 12.85 58.04
N THR A 2 64.51 12.01 58.72
CA THR A 2 63.19 12.21 59.37
C THR A 2 62.15 12.53 58.31
N ASP A 3 60.99 11.88 58.17
CA ASP A 3 60.24 11.05 59.10
C ASP A 3 59.27 10.19 58.32
N LYS A 4 58.95 9.05 58.93
CA LYS A 4 57.84 8.16 58.68
C LYS A 4 56.50 8.87 58.81
N VAL A 5 55.49 8.45 58.04
CA VAL A 5 54.17 8.14 58.62
C VAL A 5 53.52 7.03 57.83
N ASP A 6 53.21 5.97 58.54
CA ASP A 6 52.28 4.89 58.21
C ASP A 6 50.88 5.39 57.97
N GLN A 7 50.16 4.80 57.00
CA GLN A 7 48.71 4.68 57.12
C GLN A 7 48.20 3.38 56.52
N GLN A 8 47.53 2.67 57.39
CA GLN A 8 46.96 1.36 57.31
C GLN A 8 45.87 1.24 56.26
N THR A 9 45.89 0.14 55.57
CA THR A 9 44.81 -0.43 54.78
C THR A 9 43.76 -1.06 55.68
N PRO A 10 42.43 -0.77 55.47
CA PRO A 10 41.38 -1.61 56.04
C PRO A 10 40.94 -2.69 55.02
N LEU A 11 40.83 -3.84 55.59
CA LEU A 11 40.42 -5.11 55.02
C LEU A 11 39.07 -5.12 54.29
N LEU A 12 39.05 -5.85 53.21
CA LEU A 12 37.88 -6.33 52.48
C LEU A 12 36.83 -6.98 53.37
N GLN A 13 35.63 -6.44 53.42
CA GLN A 13 34.44 -7.13 53.89
C GLN A 13 33.52 -7.46 52.74
N GLY A 14 33.32 -8.73 52.53
CA GLY A 14 32.17 -9.45 52.07
C GLY A 14 31.32 -8.88 50.93
N GLN A 15 31.65 -9.21 49.66
CA GLN A 15 30.69 -9.23 48.61
C GLN A 15 29.73 -10.41 48.82
N GLN A 16 28.51 -10.10 49.31
CA GLN A 16 27.39 -11.02 49.24
C GLN A 16 26.98 -11.26 47.79
N HIS A 17 27.14 -12.48 47.31
CA HIS A 17 26.60 -12.97 46.07
C HIS A 17 25.08 -12.76 46.06
N LYS A 18 24.58 -11.81 45.24
CA LYS A 18 23.21 -11.81 44.82
C LYS A 18 22.93 -13.02 43.94
N PRO A 19 21.90 -13.80 44.20
CA PRO A 19 21.53 -14.91 43.32
C PRO A 19 21.14 -14.36 41.91
N PRO A 20 21.37 -15.13 40.85
CA PRO A 20 21.02 -14.70 39.50
C PRO A 20 19.51 -14.49 39.40
N VAL A 21 19.15 -13.29 38.94
CA VAL A 21 17.75 -12.95 38.63
C VAL A 21 17.28 -13.91 37.56
N SER A 22 16.40 -14.82 37.92
CA SER A 22 15.72 -15.74 37.02
C SER A 22 14.90 -14.91 36.02
N ARG A 23 15.24 -15.01 34.73
CA ARG A 23 14.42 -14.46 33.64
C ARG A 23 12.98 -14.97 33.81
N PRO A 24 11.97 -14.13 33.75
CA PRO A 24 10.59 -14.58 33.80
C PRO A 24 10.34 -15.53 32.63
N LYS A 25 10.03 -16.79 32.92
CA LYS A 25 9.52 -17.76 31.94
C LYS A 25 8.14 -17.28 31.54
N TYR A 26 8.03 -16.71 30.34
CA TYR A 26 6.76 -16.43 29.71
C TYR A 26 5.95 -17.73 29.61
N LYS A 27 4.98 -17.90 30.49
CA LYS A 27 3.97 -18.94 30.36
C LYS A 27 3.09 -18.59 29.17
N ARG A 28 3.20 -19.37 28.10
CA ARG A 28 2.31 -19.39 26.95
C ARG A 28 0.88 -19.63 27.45
N ARG A 29 0.11 -18.56 27.68
CA ARG A 29 -1.32 -18.66 27.93
C ARG A 29 -1.99 -18.81 26.57
N ARG A 30 -2.47 -20.01 26.27
CA ARG A 30 -3.37 -20.27 25.15
C ARG A 30 -4.68 -19.53 25.43
N SER A 31 -4.97 -18.46 24.72
CA SER A 31 -6.32 -17.94 24.63
C SER A 31 -6.97 -18.55 23.38
N SER A 32 -8.01 -19.33 23.60
CA SER A 32 -8.91 -19.75 22.53
C SER A 32 -9.74 -18.52 22.13
N PHE A 33 -9.51 -18.00 20.96
CA PHE A 33 -10.40 -17.04 20.33
C PHE A 33 -11.64 -17.81 19.88
N ASP A 34 -12.76 -17.62 20.55
CA ASP A 34 -14.05 -18.18 20.18
C ASP A 34 -14.84 -17.10 19.42
N PRO A 35 -15.04 -17.26 18.09
CA PRO A 35 -15.81 -16.30 17.31
C PRO A 35 -17.29 -16.22 17.69
N SER A 36 -17.77 -17.16 18.53
CA SER A 36 -19.16 -17.19 18.98
C SER A 36 -19.41 -16.31 20.21
N THR A 37 -18.39 -15.73 20.84
CA THR A 37 -18.51 -14.91 22.06
C THR A 37 -18.71 -13.41 21.77
N TYR A 38 -19.00 -13.03 20.53
CA TYR A 38 -19.56 -11.69 20.25
C TYR A 38 -21.06 -11.60 20.56
N HIS A 39 -21.52 -12.32 21.57
CA HIS A 39 -22.78 -12.05 22.24
C HIS A 39 -22.48 -11.32 23.54
N SER A 40 -22.72 -10.01 23.50
CA SER A 40 -23.19 -9.15 24.60
C SER A 40 -23.04 -9.76 26.02
N THR A 41 -21.87 -9.74 26.60
CA THR A 41 -21.78 -9.60 28.05
C THR A 41 -21.69 -8.12 28.36
N GLY A 42 -22.87 -7.51 28.47
CA GLY A 42 -23.03 -6.18 29.04
C GLY A 42 -22.58 -6.20 30.52
N GLN A 43 -21.31 -5.97 30.74
CA GLN A 43 -20.84 -5.37 31.99
C GLN A 43 -20.58 -3.91 31.67
N SER A 44 -21.60 -3.11 31.97
CA SER A 44 -21.55 -1.66 32.03
C SER A 44 -20.41 -1.22 32.94
N LEU A 45 -19.33 -0.72 32.35
CA LEU A 45 -18.42 0.17 33.05
C LEU A 45 -19.23 1.31 33.67
N PRO A 46 -18.91 1.82 34.89
CA PRO A 46 -19.60 2.96 35.43
C PRO A 46 -19.35 4.17 34.54
N TYR A 47 -20.29 4.39 33.65
CA TYR A 47 -20.39 5.57 32.80
C TYR A 47 -20.51 6.79 33.72
N VAL A 48 -19.51 7.64 33.70
CA VAL A 48 -19.66 8.99 34.24
C VAL A 48 -20.80 9.64 33.44
N LYS A 49 -21.92 9.80 34.13
CA LYS A 49 -23.12 10.39 33.60
C LYS A 49 -22.85 11.86 33.25
N SER A 50 -22.32 12.13 32.06
CA SER A 50 -22.50 13.43 31.45
C SER A 50 -23.97 13.50 31.02
N SER A 51 -24.72 14.39 31.62
CA SER A 51 -26.14 14.61 31.42
C SER A 51 -26.45 15.33 30.09
N HIS A 52 -26.06 14.72 28.96
CA HIS A 52 -26.65 14.98 27.66
C HIS A 52 -26.99 13.62 27.07
N LEU A 53 -28.29 13.35 26.98
CA LEU A 53 -28.82 12.30 26.10
C LEU A 53 -28.44 12.69 24.67
N GLU A 54 -27.22 12.35 24.24
CA GLU A 54 -26.91 12.23 22.82
C GLU A 54 -27.71 11.03 22.34
N THR A 55 -28.75 11.30 21.57
CA THR A 55 -29.44 10.31 20.75
C THR A 55 -28.37 9.58 19.96
N ALA A 56 -28.19 8.27 20.22
CA ALA A 56 -27.24 7.45 19.51
C ALA A 56 -27.37 7.71 18.01
N ASP A 57 -26.29 8.17 17.38
CA ASP A 57 -26.28 8.50 15.95
C ASP A 57 -26.74 7.24 15.18
N PRO A 58 -27.85 7.29 14.41
CA PRO A 58 -28.49 6.10 13.85
C PRO A 58 -27.62 5.32 12.88
N GLY A 59 -26.40 5.80 12.60
CA GLY A 59 -25.48 5.21 11.64
C GLY A 59 -25.96 5.31 10.19
N LEU A 60 -25.09 4.93 9.27
CA LEU A 60 -25.40 4.92 7.84
C LEU A 60 -26.17 3.66 7.45
N THR A 61 -27.17 3.82 6.60
CA THR A 61 -27.81 2.68 5.94
C THR A 61 -26.85 1.99 4.96
N LEU A 62 -27.13 0.74 4.60
CA LEU A 62 -26.29 0.01 3.63
C LEU A 62 -26.13 0.78 2.30
N VAL A 63 -27.18 1.43 1.80
CA VAL A 63 -27.15 2.20 0.55
C VAL A 63 -26.21 3.41 0.70
N GLN A 64 -26.28 4.12 1.82
CA GLN A 64 -25.37 5.23 2.10
C GLN A 64 -23.91 4.76 2.25
N LEU A 65 -23.69 3.61 2.89
CA LEU A 65 -22.36 2.99 3.00
C LEU A 65 -21.79 2.60 1.64
N LEU A 66 -22.61 1.99 0.77
CA LEU A 66 -22.21 1.68 -0.60
C LEU A 66 -21.92 2.97 -1.40
N GLY A 67 -22.78 3.99 -1.28
CA GLY A 67 -22.55 5.29 -1.92
C GLY A 67 -21.28 5.99 -1.43
N LEU A 68 -20.97 5.88 -0.13
CA LEU A 68 -19.73 6.42 0.45
C LEU A 68 -18.48 5.71 -0.08
N THR A 69 -18.51 4.37 -0.17
CA THR A 69 -17.32 3.57 -0.44
C THR A 69 -17.04 3.29 -1.91
N ILE A 70 -18.01 3.53 -2.81
CA ILE A 70 -17.89 3.23 -4.24
C ILE A 70 -16.79 4.06 -4.94
N CYS A 71 -16.42 5.23 -4.41
CA CYS A 71 -15.28 6.00 -4.91
C CYS A 71 -13.99 5.18 -4.98
N MET A 72 -13.81 4.24 -4.05
CA MET A 72 -12.64 3.37 -4.03
C MET A 72 -12.62 2.38 -5.20
N ALA A 73 -13.78 2.07 -5.77
CA ALA A 73 -13.83 1.28 -7.01
C ALA A 73 -13.27 2.08 -8.21
N GLY A 74 -13.64 3.35 -8.36
CA GLY A 74 -13.09 4.20 -9.42
C GLY A 74 -11.59 4.41 -9.29
N VAL A 75 -11.11 4.68 -8.09
CA VAL A 75 -9.67 4.81 -7.79
C VAL A 75 -8.94 3.52 -8.16
N GLN A 76 -9.42 2.37 -7.70
CA GLN A 76 -8.77 1.08 -7.97
C GLN A 76 -8.80 0.69 -9.44
N PHE A 77 -9.90 1.00 -10.14
CA PHE A 77 -9.99 0.75 -11.58
C PHE A 77 -8.92 1.55 -12.34
N THR A 78 -8.70 2.82 -11.96
CA THR A 78 -7.66 3.67 -12.56
C THR A 78 -6.26 3.11 -12.27
N TRP A 79 -5.98 2.67 -11.05
CA TRP A 79 -4.74 1.94 -10.73
C TRP A 79 -4.54 0.69 -11.59
N THR A 80 -5.63 0.01 -11.94
CA THR A 80 -5.55 -1.20 -12.78
C THR A 80 -5.11 -0.88 -14.21
N VAL A 81 -5.52 0.27 -14.77
CA VAL A 81 -5.03 0.73 -16.09
C VAL A 81 -3.51 0.91 -16.05
N GLU A 82 -3.02 1.58 -15.03
CA GLU A 82 -1.61 1.86 -14.87
C GLU A 82 -0.79 0.59 -14.68
N LEU A 83 -1.20 -0.28 -13.76
CA LEU A 83 -0.47 -1.52 -13.44
C LEU A 83 -0.49 -2.53 -14.60
N SER A 84 -1.57 -2.59 -15.39
CA SER A 84 -1.64 -3.55 -16.50
C SER A 84 -1.05 -3.04 -17.80
N TYR A 85 -1.14 -1.74 -18.08
CA TYR A 85 -0.72 -1.17 -19.34
C TYR A 85 0.43 -0.15 -19.24
N GLY A 86 0.75 0.34 -18.03
CA GLY A 86 1.73 1.42 -17.84
C GLY A 86 3.10 1.10 -18.43
N THR A 87 3.75 0.03 -17.95
CA THR A 87 5.07 -0.37 -18.47
C THR A 87 5.02 -0.71 -19.96
N PRO A 88 4.13 -1.61 -20.44
CA PRO A 88 4.01 -1.88 -21.86
C PRO A 88 3.80 -0.61 -22.69
N TYR A 89 2.92 0.29 -22.30
CA TYR A 89 2.63 1.51 -23.04
C TYR A 89 3.84 2.44 -23.16
N LEU A 90 4.59 2.66 -22.07
CA LEU A 90 5.80 3.48 -22.10
C LEU A 90 6.85 2.90 -23.04
N LEU A 91 7.01 1.57 -23.06
CA LEU A 91 7.92 0.89 -23.98
C LEU A 91 7.44 0.98 -25.44
N SER A 92 6.12 1.01 -25.71
CA SER A 92 5.57 1.19 -27.05
C SER A 92 5.82 2.59 -27.63
N LEU A 93 6.21 3.54 -26.78
CA LEU A 93 6.66 4.88 -27.15
C LEU A 93 8.19 4.94 -27.35
N ASP A 94 8.87 3.79 -27.50
CA ASP A 94 10.33 3.67 -27.61
C ASP A 94 11.11 4.28 -26.43
N ILE A 95 10.48 4.37 -25.24
CA ILE A 95 11.18 4.76 -24.01
C ILE A 95 12.00 3.56 -23.55
N SER A 96 13.28 3.79 -23.21
CA SER A 96 14.13 2.70 -22.73
C SER A 96 13.62 2.08 -21.43
N LYS A 97 13.93 0.81 -21.18
CA LYS A 97 13.50 0.10 -19.96
C LYS A 97 14.02 0.79 -18.70
N GLU A 98 15.23 1.36 -18.74
CA GLU A 98 15.83 2.09 -17.62
C GLU A 98 15.03 3.36 -17.27
N LEU A 99 14.65 4.15 -18.28
CA LEU A 99 13.83 5.34 -18.08
C LEU A 99 12.41 4.98 -17.63
N THR A 100 11.82 3.93 -18.19
CA THR A 100 10.53 3.41 -17.75
C THR A 100 10.55 3.02 -16.28
N ALA A 101 11.64 2.39 -15.79
CA ALA A 101 11.80 2.10 -14.38
C ALA A 101 11.81 3.36 -13.50
N LEU A 102 12.39 4.47 -14.00
CA LEU A 102 12.40 5.74 -13.26
C LEU A 102 11.04 6.45 -13.30
N VAL A 103 10.19 6.21 -14.30
CA VAL A 103 8.82 6.75 -14.31
C VAL A 103 8.03 6.23 -13.10
N TRP A 104 8.26 5.00 -12.66
CA TRP A 104 7.63 4.43 -11.45
C TRP A 104 8.02 5.12 -10.13
N LEU A 105 8.97 6.07 -10.14
CA LEU A 105 9.23 6.94 -8.99
C LEU A 105 8.07 7.91 -8.70
N ALA A 106 7.19 8.16 -9.64
CA ALA A 106 6.01 9.01 -9.45
C ALA A 106 5.14 8.53 -8.28
N GLY A 107 4.87 7.21 -8.19
CA GLY A 107 4.08 6.59 -7.14
C GLY A 107 4.59 6.89 -5.73
N PRO A 108 5.82 6.51 -5.37
CA PRO A 108 6.36 6.77 -4.05
C PRO A 108 6.54 8.27 -3.74
N LEU A 109 6.88 9.10 -4.74
CA LEU A 109 6.95 10.56 -4.54
C LEU A 109 5.57 11.12 -4.18
N SER A 110 4.54 10.71 -4.89
CA SER A 110 3.17 11.17 -4.63
C SER A 110 2.68 10.67 -3.27
N GLY A 111 2.92 9.40 -2.94
CA GLY A 111 2.56 8.82 -1.64
C GLY A 111 3.22 9.53 -0.46
N LEU A 112 4.49 9.91 -0.61
CA LEU A 112 5.26 10.57 0.45
C LEU A 112 4.89 12.04 0.63
N ILE A 113 4.61 12.77 -0.46
CA ILE A 113 4.42 14.23 -0.46
C ILE A 113 2.94 14.58 -0.54
N VAL A 114 2.22 14.03 -1.52
CA VAL A 114 0.87 14.48 -1.84
C VAL A 114 -0.14 14.03 -0.79
N GLN A 115 -0.08 12.77 -0.34
CA GLN A 115 -1.07 12.26 0.62
C GLN A 115 -1.09 13.05 1.93
N PRO A 116 0.05 13.31 2.64
CA PRO A 116 0.04 14.11 3.86
C PRO A 116 -0.35 15.57 3.60
N LEU A 117 0.14 16.15 2.49
CA LEU A 117 -0.13 17.55 2.16
C LEU A 117 -1.61 17.80 1.92
N ILE A 118 -2.21 16.97 1.05
CA ILE A 118 -3.63 17.13 0.70
C ILE A 118 -4.55 16.76 1.88
N GLY A 119 -4.14 15.80 2.72
CA GLY A 119 -4.80 15.48 3.98
C GLY A 119 -4.88 16.71 4.87
N ALA A 120 -3.72 17.32 5.19
CA ALA A 120 -3.64 18.50 6.03
C ALA A 120 -4.38 19.73 5.45
N MET A 121 -4.34 19.93 4.13
CA MET A 121 -5.09 21.01 3.46
C MET A 121 -6.61 20.78 3.55
N SER A 122 -7.06 19.55 3.34
CA SER A 122 -8.49 19.23 3.38
C SER A 122 -9.06 19.28 4.80
N ASP A 123 -8.26 18.97 5.83
CA ASP A 123 -8.66 19.06 7.24
C ASP A 123 -9.00 20.50 7.66
N LYS A 124 -8.33 21.49 7.08
CA LYS A 124 -8.53 22.92 7.35
C LYS A 124 -9.55 23.62 6.45
N CYS A 125 -10.21 22.87 5.55
CA CYS A 125 -11.14 23.44 4.59
C CYS A 125 -12.49 23.79 5.22
N THR A 126 -12.89 25.06 5.11
CA THR A 126 -14.16 25.59 5.63
C THR A 126 -15.21 25.80 4.55
N SER A 127 -15.16 25.03 3.45
CA SER A 127 -16.10 25.15 2.34
C SER A 127 -17.53 24.74 2.76
N SER A 128 -18.53 25.45 2.24
CA SER A 128 -19.94 25.12 2.43
C SER A 128 -20.35 23.76 1.83
N TYR A 129 -19.56 23.23 0.91
CA TYR A 129 -19.76 21.90 0.31
C TYR A 129 -19.18 20.76 1.15
N GLY A 130 -18.56 21.05 2.28
CA GLY A 130 -17.83 20.10 3.11
C GLY A 130 -16.31 20.27 3.01
N LYS A 131 -15.57 19.59 3.90
CA LYS A 131 -14.10 19.70 3.95
C LYS A 131 -13.40 18.83 2.91
N ARG A 132 -13.96 17.68 2.53
CA ARG A 132 -13.33 16.68 1.62
C ARG A 132 -13.79 16.79 0.16
N ARG A 133 -15.10 17.02 -0.08
CA ARG A 133 -15.68 17.01 -1.43
C ARG A 133 -15.02 17.98 -2.41
N PRO A 134 -14.70 19.24 -2.08
CA PRO A 134 -14.04 20.14 -3.02
C PRO A 134 -12.72 19.58 -3.56
N PHE A 135 -11.94 18.95 -2.68
CA PHE A 135 -10.66 18.34 -3.05
C PHE A 135 -10.86 17.09 -3.92
N ILE A 136 -11.87 16.25 -3.62
CA ILE A 136 -12.23 15.10 -4.48
C ILE A 136 -12.54 15.56 -5.90
N VAL A 137 -13.34 16.62 -6.04
CA VAL A 137 -13.74 17.14 -7.37
C VAL A 137 -12.54 17.73 -8.11
N ILE A 138 -11.74 18.59 -7.46
CA ILE A 138 -10.57 19.23 -8.10
C ILE A 138 -9.54 18.18 -8.48
N ALA A 139 -9.12 17.32 -7.55
CA ALA A 139 -8.15 16.28 -7.83
C ALA A 139 -8.69 15.26 -8.85
N GLY A 140 -10.00 14.96 -8.80
CA GLY A 140 -10.67 14.10 -9.79
C GLY A 140 -10.62 14.67 -11.21
N ILE A 141 -10.89 15.96 -11.38
CA ILE A 141 -10.76 16.62 -12.70
C ILE A 141 -9.32 16.57 -13.19
N LEU A 142 -8.35 16.85 -12.32
CA LEU A 142 -6.93 16.78 -12.68
C LEU A 142 -6.51 15.35 -13.05
N THR A 143 -7.04 14.33 -12.37
CA THR A 143 -6.81 12.92 -12.74
C THR A 143 -7.37 12.60 -14.12
N ILE A 144 -8.58 13.05 -14.43
CA ILE A 144 -9.18 12.87 -15.76
C ILE A 144 -8.33 13.53 -16.85
N LEU A 145 -7.87 14.76 -16.62
CA LEU A 145 -6.99 15.46 -17.56
C LEU A 145 -5.66 14.70 -17.76
N SER A 146 -5.09 14.15 -16.70
CA SER A 146 -3.88 13.34 -16.77
C SER A 146 -4.11 12.05 -17.55
N MET A 147 -5.22 11.36 -17.33
CA MET A 147 -5.59 10.15 -18.08
C MET A 147 -5.79 10.45 -19.58
N LEU A 148 -6.41 11.59 -19.90
CA LEU A 148 -6.51 12.04 -21.28
C LEU A 148 -5.14 12.36 -21.88
N GLY A 149 -4.24 12.97 -21.10
CA GLY A 149 -2.87 13.23 -21.50
C GLY A 149 -2.10 11.94 -21.82
N VAL A 150 -2.28 10.87 -21.02
CA VAL A 150 -1.71 9.54 -21.32
C VAL A 150 -2.35 8.94 -22.57
N ALA A 151 -3.69 8.95 -22.67
CA ALA A 151 -4.43 8.35 -23.77
C ALA A 151 -4.09 8.99 -25.14
N TYR A 152 -3.90 10.29 -25.16
CA TYR A 152 -3.69 11.09 -26.38
C TYR A 152 -2.27 11.68 -26.46
N ALA A 153 -1.27 11.04 -25.85
CA ALA A 153 0.10 11.57 -25.81
C ALA A 153 0.72 11.72 -27.21
N LYS A 154 0.42 10.83 -28.16
CA LYS A 154 0.91 10.89 -29.54
C LYS A 154 0.33 12.10 -30.28
N GLU A 155 -0.97 12.33 -30.16
CA GLU A 155 -1.66 13.45 -30.78
C GLU A 155 -1.25 14.79 -30.16
N LEU A 156 -1.17 14.85 -28.84
CA LEU A 156 -0.69 16.05 -28.14
C LEU A 156 0.77 16.35 -28.48
N GLY A 157 1.59 15.32 -28.62
CA GLY A 157 2.97 15.45 -29.08
C GLY A 157 3.07 16.05 -30.50
N GLN A 158 2.17 15.63 -31.41
CA GLN A 158 2.09 16.19 -32.76
C GLN A 158 1.71 17.69 -32.74
N VAL A 159 0.65 18.02 -31.96
CA VAL A 159 0.23 19.43 -31.81
C VAL A 159 1.35 20.30 -31.22
N LEU A 160 2.08 19.80 -30.23
CA LEU A 160 3.23 20.52 -29.68
C LEU A 160 4.36 20.72 -30.69
N ALA A 161 4.65 19.71 -31.51
CA ALA A 161 5.65 19.82 -32.58
C ALA A 161 5.27 20.88 -33.61
N ASP A 162 3.98 20.95 -33.96
CA ASP A 162 3.47 21.94 -34.94
C ASP A 162 3.52 23.37 -34.38
N VAL A 163 3.32 23.55 -33.06
CA VAL A 163 3.30 24.89 -32.42
C VAL A 163 4.71 25.38 -32.06
N VAL A 164 5.55 24.51 -31.47
CA VAL A 164 6.86 24.91 -30.92
C VAL A 164 7.96 24.80 -31.96
N GLY A 165 7.87 23.82 -32.86
CA GLY A 165 8.89 23.54 -33.87
C GLY A 165 10.19 22.97 -33.27
N GLY A 166 11.08 22.49 -34.10
CA GLY A 166 12.47 22.19 -33.71
C GLY A 166 12.78 20.80 -33.16
N THR A 167 11.79 20.01 -32.72
CA THR A 167 11.95 18.60 -32.31
C THR A 167 10.98 17.69 -33.04
N THR A 168 11.25 16.39 -33.04
CA THR A 168 10.33 15.42 -33.63
C THR A 168 9.07 15.29 -32.76
N ALA A 169 7.90 15.11 -33.38
CA ALA A 169 6.63 14.86 -32.71
C ALA A 169 6.72 13.71 -31.69
N HIS A 170 7.54 12.71 -32.03
CA HIS A 170 7.80 11.56 -31.16
C HIS A 170 8.41 11.96 -29.80
N SER A 171 9.41 12.86 -29.77
CA SER A 171 10.02 13.35 -28.52
C SER A 171 9.02 14.10 -27.65
N TYR A 172 8.13 14.88 -28.25
CA TYR A 172 7.05 15.54 -27.49
C TYR A 172 6.02 14.55 -27.00
N ALA A 173 5.69 13.49 -27.75
CA ALA A 173 4.78 12.44 -27.29
C ALA A 173 5.33 11.72 -26.03
N ILE A 174 6.63 11.42 -26.01
CA ILE A 174 7.32 10.86 -24.84
C ILE A 174 7.22 11.81 -23.64
N LEU A 175 7.52 13.10 -23.85
CA LEU A 175 7.46 14.11 -22.78
C LEU A 175 6.05 14.22 -22.20
N VAL A 176 5.02 14.29 -23.07
CA VAL A 176 3.61 14.36 -22.65
C VAL A 176 3.21 13.10 -21.89
N ALA A 177 3.59 11.91 -22.38
CA ALA A 177 3.30 10.66 -21.70
C ALA A 177 3.89 10.62 -20.30
N ILE A 178 5.19 10.87 -20.15
CA ILE A 178 5.88 10.86 -18.85
C ILE A 178 5.26 11.90 -17.91
N ALA A 179 5.07 13.15 -18.36
CA ALA A 179 4.48 14.20 -17.55
C ALA A 179 3.06 13.82 -17.10
N SER A 180 2.25 13.24 -18.01
CA SER A 180 0.89 12.82 -17.71
C SER A 180 0.85 11.65 -16.73
N PHE A 181 1.79 10.70 -16.77
CA PHE A 181 1.93 9.64 -15.78
C PHE A 181 2.25 10.19 -14.40
N TYR A 182 3.22 11.10 -14.28
CA TYR A 182 3.53 11.74 -13.00
C TYR A 182 2.33 12.51 -12.43
N PHE A 183 1.64 13.28 -13.28
CA PHE A 183 0.44 14.00 -12.86
C PHE A 183 -0.69 13.04 -12.47
N MET A 184 -0.86 11.93 -13.17
CA MET A 184 -1.86 10.91 -12.85
C MET A 184 -1.60 10.30 -11.47
N ASP A 185 -0.36 9.87 -11.20
CA ASP A 185 0.04 9.37 -9.89
C ASP A 185 -0.22 10.37 -8.76
N PHE A 186 0.15 11.64 -8.96
CA PHE A 186 -0.02 12.67 -7.95
C PHE A 186 -1.49 12.96 -7.66
N THR A 187 -2.30 13.10 -8.70
CA THR A 187 -3.72 13.42 -8.55
C THR A 187 -4.54 12.22 -8.07
N LEU A 188 -4.23 11.01 -8.55
CA LEU A 188 -4.89 9.78 -8.13
C LEU A 188 -4.60 9.46 -6.66
N ASN A 189 -3.36 9.62 -6.21
CA ASN A 189 -3.00 9.50 -4.79
C ASN A 189 -3.70 10.55 -3.92
N ALA A 190 -3.88 11.79 -4.42
CA ALA A 190 -4.66 12.81 -3.73
C ALA A 190 -6.13 12.37 -3.57
N VAL A 191 -6.78 11.94 -4.66
CA VAL A 191 -8.15 11.43 -4.61
C VAL A 191 -8.27 10.26 -3.64
N GLN A 192 -7.35 9.30 -3.72
CA GLN A 192 -7.35 8.13 -2.86
C GLN A 192 -7.24 8.50 -1.37
N ALA A 193 -6.35 9.41 -1.02
CA ALA A 193 -6.15 9.87 0.35
C ALA A 193 -7.40 10.56 0.89
N ILE A 194 -8.02 11.44 0.10
CA ILE A 194 -9.22 12.18 0.52
C ILE A 194 -10.42 11.26 0.61
N CYS A 195 -10.60 10.31 -0.33
CA CYS A 195 -11.67 9.31 -0.26
C CYS A 195 -11.54 8.43 1.00
N ARG A 196 -10.32 8.00 1.34
CA ARG A 196 -10.07 7.27 2.59
C ARG A 196 -10.40 8.10 3.82
N ALA A 197 -9.99 9.37 3.85
CA ALA A 197 -10.33 10.29 4.94
C ALA A 197 -11.86 10.48 5.04
N LEU A 198 -12.57 10.63 3.93
CA LEU A 198 -14.03 10.74 3.91
C LEU A 198 -14.69 9.49 4.50
N ILE A 199 -14.20 8.28 4.16
CA ILE A 199 -14.70 7.01 4.68
C ILE A 199 -14.46 6.89 6.19
N LEU A 200 -13.44 7.54 6.75
CA LEU A 200 -13.18 7.59 8.19
C LEU A 200 -14.00 8.68 8.90
N ASP A 201 -14.25 9.81 8.23
CA ASP A 201 -14.90 10.97 8.85
C ASP A 201 -16.43 10.82 8.98
N ILE A 202 -17.09 10.12 8.08
CA ILE A 202 -18.56 10.10 7.98
C ILE A 202 -19.24 9.05 8.85
N PRO A 203 -18.80 7.76 8.90
CA PRO A 203 -19.45 6.76 9.72
C PRO A 203 -19.13 6.97 11.20
N PRO A 204 -20.08 6.68 12.11
CA PRO A 204 -19.79 6.65 13.53
C PRO A 204 -18.75 5.56 13.85
N LEU A 205 -18.02 5.71 14.96
CA LEU A 205 -16.92 4.82 15.35
C LEU A 205 -17.27 3.34 15.29
N TRP A 206 -18.48 2.97 15.78
CA TRP A 206 -18.96 1.58 15.78
C TRP A 206 -19.20 1.00 14.36
N GLN A 207 -19.29 1.84 13.32
CA GLN A 207 -19.57 1.43 11.94
C GLN A 207 -18.34 1.53 11.03
N GLN A 208 -17.23 2.09 11.49
CA GLN A 208 -16.02 2.30 10.70
C GLN A 208 -15.42 1.01 10.16
N GLU A 209 -15.43 -0.06 10.95
CA GLU A 209 -14.95 -1.38 10.50
C GLU A 209 -15.76 -1.87 9.29
N LEU A 210 -17.09 -1.75 9.35
CA LEU A 210 -17.98 -2.12 8.24
C LEU A 210 -17.74 -1.26 7.00
N ALA A 211 -17.52 0.06 7.16
CA ALA A 211 -17.22 0.97 6.07
C ALA A 211 -15.89 0.62 5.38
N ASN A 212 -14.84 0.34 6.15
CA ASN A 212 -13.55 -0.10 5.62
C ASN A 212 -13.65 -1.46 4.90
N ALA A 213 -14.46 -2.40 5.42
CA ALA A 213 -14.71 -3.68 4.77
C ALA A 213 -15.41 -3.51 3.41
N TRP A 214 -16.40 -2.61 3.30
CA TRP A 214 -17.05 -2.29 2.02
C TRP A 214 -16.10 -1.59 1.06
N SER A 215 -15.27 -0.66 1.54
CA SER A 215 -14.23 0.00 0.77
C SER A 215 -13.28 -1.03 0.12
N ALA A 216 -12.80 -2.00 0.89
CA ALA A 216 -11.95 -3.07 0.39
C ALA A 216 -12.67 -3.95 -0.66
N ARG A 217 -13.95 -4.28 -0.43
CA ARG A 217 -14.75 -5.05 -1.40
C ARG A 217 -14.93 -4.29 -2.72
N MET A 218 -15.20 -2.98 -2.66
CA MET A 218 -15.32 -2.13 -3.85
C MET A 218 -14.00 -2.09 -4.64
N SER A 219 -12.86 -1.90 -3.95
CA SER A 219 -11.54 -1.93 -4.58
C SER A 219 -11.24 -3.29 -5.24
N ASN A 220 -11.43 -4.38 -4.51
CA ASN A 220 -11.13 -5.72 -5.04
C ASN A 220 -12.03 -6.09 -6.23
N SER A 221 -13.31 -5.73 -6.19
CA SER A 221 -14.23 -5.96 -7.32
C SER A 221 -13.82 -5.15 -8.53
N ALA A 222 -13.46 -3.88 -8.34
CA ALA A 222 -12.99 -3.01 -9.42
C ALA A 222 -11.67 -3.49 -10.02
N GLN A 223 -10.78 -4.07 -9.22
CA GLN A 223 -9.53 -4.65 -9.69
C GLN A 223 -9.79 -5.84 -10.64
N VAL A 224 -10.68 -6.75 -10.26
CA VAL A 224 -11.07 -7.89 -11.12
C VAL A 224 -11.69 -7.39 -12.42
N ILE A 225 -12.65 -6.46 -12.34
CA ILE A 225 -13.31 -5.88 -13.51
C ILE A 225 -12.30 -5.12 -14.38
N GLY A 226 -11.39 -4.37 -13.79
CA GLY A 226 -10.38 -3.62 -14.51
C GLY A 226 -9.44 -4.52 -15.32
N TYR A 227 -8.91 -5.58 -14.72
CA TYR A 227 -8.07 -6.53 -15.46
C TYR A 227 -8.86 -7.29 -16.53
N PHE A 228 -10.14 -7.60 -16.28
CA PHE A 228 -11.01 -8.17 -17.32
C PHE A 228 -11.17 -7.22 -18.51
N VAL A 229 -11.44 -5.93 -18.28
CA VAL A 229 -11.52 -4.91 -19.34
C VAL A 229 -10.19 -4.76 -20.06
N GLY A 230 -9.06 -4.80 -19.35
CA GLY A 230 -7.72 -4.79 -19.95
C GLY A 230 -7.43 -6.01 -20.84
N PHE A 231 -8.01 -7.16 -20.52
CA PHE A 231 -7.91 -8.38 -21.33
C PHE A 231 -8.77 -8.31 -22.60
N VAL A 232 -9.98 -7.72 -22.52
CA VAL A 232 -10.91 -7.64 -23.65
C VAL A 232 -10.33 -6.76 -24.75
N ASP A 233 -10.45 -7.18 -26.01
CA ASP A 233 -10.05 -6.40 -27.18
C ASP A 233 -11.03 -5.24 -27.41
N LEU A 234 -10.72 -4.08 -26.80
CA LEU A 234 -11.59 -2.91 -26.87
C LEU A 234 -11.64 -2.32 -28.29
N VAL A 235 -10.55 -2.42 -29.04
CA VAL A 235 -10.51 -1.91 -30.43
C VAL A 235 -11.47 -2.70 -31.31
N LYS A 236 -11.56 -4.01 -31.11
CA LYS A 236 -12.46 -4.88 -31.87
C LYS A 236 -13.91 -4.76 -31.44
N TYR A 237 -14.18 -4.79 -30.12
CA TYR A 237 -15.56 -4.87 -29.60
C TYR A 237 -16.20 -3.52 -29.33
N ALA A 238 -15.40 -2.45 -29.16
CA ALA A 238 -15.87 -1.11 -28.85
C ALA A 238 -15.01 -0.03 -29.56
N PRO A 239 -14.94 -0.05 -30.91
CA PRO A 239 -14.08 0.86 -31.69
C PRO A 239 -14.40 2.33 -31.49
N TRP A 240 -15.57 2.65 -30.99
CA TRP A 240 -15.99 4.02 -30.66
C TRP A 240 -15.29 4.59 -29.42
N LEU A 241 -14.63 3.76 -28.59
CA LEU A 241 -13.85 4.21 -27.42
C LEU A 241 -12.46 4.75 -27.80
N GLY A 242 -11.93 4.37 -28.98
CA GLY A 242 -10.62 4.82 -29.45
C GLY A 242 -10.01 3.84 -30.45
N ASP A 243 -8.97 4.31 -31.13
CA ASP A 243 -8.22 3.57 -32.15
C ASP A 243 -7.11 2.67 -31.57
N SER A 244 -6.86 2.75 -30.26
CA SER A 244 -5.89 1.91 -29.57
C SER A 244 -6.46 1.37 -28.27
N GLN A 245 -5.92 0.20 -27.85
CA GLN A 245 -6.34 -0.46 -26.61
C GLN A 245 -6.15 0.45 -25.40
N MET A 246 -5.04 1.20 -25.33
CA MET A 246 -4.76 2.13 -24.23
C MET A 246 -5.78 3.28 -24.19
N LYS A 247 -6.15 3.87 -25.32
CA LYS A 247 -7.19 4.92 -25.40
C LYS A 247 -8.53 4.38 -24.91
N GLY A 248 -8.97 3.24 -25.45
CA GLY A 248 -10.22 2.61 -25.04
C GLY A 248 -10.26 2.33 -23.54
N PHE A 249 -9.17 1.80 -22.99
CA PHE A 249 -9.09 1.49 -21.57
C PHE A 249 -9.12 2.75 -20.69
N CYS A 250 -8.37 3.80 -21.06
CA CYS A 250 -8.42 5.09 -20.35
C CYS A 250 -9.84 5.70 -20.39
N VAL A 251 -10.53 5.66 -21.53
CA VAL A 251 -11.89 6.20 -21.66
C VAL A 251 -12.87 5.44 -20.74
N VAL A 252 -12.82 4.10 -20.73
CA VAL A 252 -13.63 3.30 -19.79
C VAL A 252 -13.31 3.66 -18.36
N ALA A 253 -12.03 3.79 -18.01
CA ALA A 253 -11.61 4.16 -16.66
C ALA A 253 -12.12 5.54 -16.26
N ILE A 254 -12.06 6.54 -17.16
CA ILE A 254 -12.62 7.87 -16.92
C ILE A 254 -14.12 7.79 -16.64
N ILE A 255 -14.87 7.01 -17.43
CA ILE A 255 -16.31 6.83 -17.23
C ILE A 255 -16.60 6.23 -15.85
N VAL A 256 -15.92 5.14 -15.49
CA VAL A 256 -16.07 4.48 -14.18
C VAL A 256 -15.70 5.44 -13.05
N PHE A 257 -14.60 6.16 -13.21
CA PHE A 257 -14.09 7.12 -12.22
C PHE A 257 -15.08 8.26 -11.97
N VAL A 258 -15.61 8.88 -13.04
CA VAL A 258 -16.59 9.97 -12.94
C VAL A 258 -17.88 9.48 -12.27
N ILE A 259 -18.40 8.33 -12.69
CA ILE A 259 -19.63 7.76 -12.13
C ILE A 259 -19.45 7.48 -10.63
N THR A 260 -18.38 6.80 -10.25
CA THR A 260 -18.15 6.37 -8.85
C THR A 260 -17.89 7.55 -7.93
N LEU A 261 -17.05 8.51 -8.32
CA LEU A 261 -16.82 9.74 -7.55
C LEU A 261 -18.08 10.60 -7.50
N GLY A 262 -18.83 10.71 -8.61
CA GLY A 262 -20.09 11.42 -8.67
C GLY A 262 -21.12 10.86 -7.69
N ILE A 263 -21.28 9.53 -7.66
CA ILE A 263 -22.18 8.87 -6.70
C ILE A 263 -21.76 9.19 -5.27
N THR A 264 -20.45 9.07 -4.94
CA THR A 264 -19.97 9.38 -3.59
C THR A 264 -20.21 10.83 -3.21
N CYS A 265 -19.88 11.79 -4.09
CA CYS A 265 -20.10 13.21 -3.83
C CYS A 265 -21.59 13.57 -3.65
N LEU A 266 -22.51 12.85 -4.29
CA LEU A 266 -23.96 13.08 -4.17
C LEU A 266 -24.57 12.36 -2.96
N ALA A 267 -24.10 11.14 -2.66
CA ALA A 267 -24.64 10.32 -1.57
C ALA A 267 -24.23 10.80 -0.18
N VAL A 268 -23.08 11.46 -0.07
CA VAL A 268 -22.50 11.86 1.21
C VAL A 268 -22.75 13.34 1.48
N HIS A 269 -23.22 13.65 2.69
CA HIS A 269 -23.39 15.02 3.17
C HIS A 269 -22.40 15.29 4.30
N GLU A 270 -21.38 16.10 4.02
CA GLU A 270 -20.44 16.56 5.04
C GLU A 270 -21.00 17.79 5.76
N LYS A 271 -20.80 17.84 7.08
CA LYS A 271 -21.05 19.06 7.84
C LYS A 271 -19.90 20.05 7.57
N PRO A 272 -20.19 21.33 7.24
CA PRO A 272 -19.15 22.34 7.15
C PRO A 272 -18.38 22.43 8.46
N LEU A 273 -17.08 22.60 8.38
CA LEU A 273 -16.25 22.82 9.57
C LEU A 273 -16.56 24.23 10.11
N GLU A 274 -17.06 24.32 11.35
CA GLU A 274 -17.18 25.58 12.06
C GLU A 274 -15.78 26.07 12.42
N LYS A 275 -15.51 27.39 12.19
CA LYS A 275 -14.23 27.98 12.56
C LYS A 275 -14.11 27.98 14.08
N GLU A 276 -13.36 27.08 14.64
CA GLU A 276 -12.83 27.24 15.99
C GLU A 276 -11.64 28.20 15.95
N ASP A 277 -11.71 29.28 16.74
CA ASP A 277 -10.69 30.35 16.75
C ASP A 277 -9.31 29.92 17.30
N ASP A 278 -9.17 28.67 17.74
CA ASP A 278 -7.99 28.16 18.45
C ASP A 278 -7.38 26.92 17.78
N GLN A 279 -7.40 26.82 16.46
CA GLN A 279 -6.69 25.75 15.78
C GLN A 279 -5.19 25.96 15.83
N ASP A 280 -4.52 25.01 16.47
CA ASP A 280 -3.06 24.81 16.47
C ASP A 280 -2.45 25.22 15.12
N ASN A 281 -1.77 26.36 15.12
CA ASN A 281 -1.02 26.88 13.96
C ASN A 281 0.26 26.07 13.72
N GLN A 282 0.17 24.73 13.80
CA GLN A 282 1.33 23.88 13.53
C GLN A 282 1.66 23.96 12.04
N PRO A 283 2.91 24.25 11.69
CA PRO A 283 3.33 24.32 10.29
C PRO A 283 3.16 22.95 9.62
N TRP A 284 2.80 22.94 8.35
CA TRP A 284 2.55 21.74 7.55
C TRP A 284 3.68 20.69 7.58
N TYR A 285 4.92 21.10 7.77
CA TYR A 285 6.07 20.21 7.86
C TYR A 285 6.15 19.47 9.22
N HIS A 286 5.37 19.86 10.21
CA HIS A 286 5.39 19.24 11.54
C HIS A 286 5.02 17.76 11.47
N THR A 287 4.09 17.39 10.58
CA THR A 287 3.72 16.00 10.31
C THR A 287 4.94 15.17 9.85
N PHE A 288 5.79 15.73 8.99
CA PHE A 288 7.00 15.03 8.54
C PHE A 288 8.04 14.86 9.66
N VAL A 289 8.19 15.86 10.51
CA VAL A 289 9.07 15.78 11.69
C VAL A 289 8.56 14.74 12.67
N TYR A 290 7.24 14.67 12.86
CA TYR A 290 6.59 13.70 13.73
C TYR A 290 6.78 12.27 13.23
N ILE A 291 6.55 12.02 11.95
CA ILE A 291 6.76 10.73 11.29
C ILE A 291 8.26 10.32 11.38
N TRP A 292 9.19 11.26 11.16
CA TRP A 292 10.62 10.99 11.28
C TRP A 292 11.05 10.59 12.69
N ARG A 293 10.50 11.25 13.71
CA ARG A 293 10.71 10.86 15.11
C ARG A 293 10.16 9.47 15.39
N ALA A 294 8.93 9.20 14.95
CA ALA A 294 8.31 7.90 15.11
C ALA A 294 9.11 6.78 14.44
N PHE A 295 9.65 7.02 13.25
CA PHE A 295 10.54 6.09 12.55
C PHE A 295 11.79 5.71 13.37
N ARG A 296 12.34 6.67 14.14
CA ARG A 296 13.54 6.45 14.94
C ARG A 296 13.29 5.68 16.25
N TYR A 297 12.08 5.75 16.81
CA TYR A 297 11.76 5.23 18.15
C TYR A 297 10.69 4.13 18.12
N LEU A 298 10.58 3.38 17.02
CA LEU A 298 9.62 2.30 16.89
C LEU A 298 9.78 1.23 17.98
N PRO A 299 8.67 0.80 18.63
CA PRO A 299 8.67 -0.35 19.51
C PRO A 299 9.16 -1.62 18.79
N ARG A 300 9.91 -2.47 19.47
CA ARG A 300 10.53 -3.67 18.87
C ARG A 300 9.56 -4.57 18.09
N PRO A 301 8.32 -4.87 18.56
CA PRO A 301 7.37 -5.66 17.80
C PRO A 301 7.01 -5.02 16.44
N VAL A 302 6.75 -3.72 16.45
CA VAL A 302 6.42 -2.96 15.23
C VAL A 302 7.65 -2.84 14.33
N GLN A 303 8.84 -2.58 14.88
CA GLN A 303 10.09 -2.47 14.12
C GLN A 303 10.43 -3.77 13.38
N THR A 304 10.31 -4.94 14.02
CA THR A 304 10.60 -6.22 13.38
C THR A 304 9.62 -6.53 12.25
N LEU A 305 8.35 -6.17 12.44
CA LEU A 305 7.32 -6.26 11.40
C LEU A 305 7.63 -5.32 10.23
N CYS A 306 7.93 -4.05 10.51
CA CYS A 306 8.27 -3.05 9.49
C CYS A 306 9.52 -3.44 8.69
N ASN A 307 10.54 -3.99 9.32
CA ASN A 307 11.72 -4.49 8.63
C ASN A 307 11.37 -5.65 7.66
N THR A 308 10.50 -6.56 8.07
CA THR A 308 9.99 -7.63 7.19
C THR A 308 9.22 -7.02 6.02
N GLN A 309 8.35 -6.05 6.28
CA GLN A 309 7.57 -5.35 5.26
C GLN A 309 8.44 -4.64 4.23
N PHE A 310 9.53 -4.01 4.65
CA PHE A 310 10.45 -3.33 3.74
C PHE A 310 10.95 -4.28 2.64
N PHE A 311 11.48 -5.45 3.03
CA PHE A 311 11.98 -6.43 2.07
C PHE A 311 10.84 -7.15 1.31
N ALA A 312 9.70 -7.37 1.94
CA ALA A 312 8.52 -7.93 1.28
C ALA A 312 8.05 -7.03 0.13
N TRP A 313 7.96 -5.71 0.36
CA TRP A 313 7.56 -4.77 -0.67
C TRP A 313 8.62 -4.55 -1.75
N MET A 314 9.91 -4.70 -1.41
CA MET A 314 10.97 -4.80 -2.45
C MET A 314 10.76 -6.01 -3.38
N GLY A 315 10.13 -7.07 -2.90
CA GLY A 315 9.74 -8.23 -3.70
C GLY A 315 8.46 -7.98 -4.53
N TRP A 316 7.49 -7.27 -3.96
CA TRP A 316 6.19 -7.04 -4.60
C TRP A 316 6.23 -6.00 -5.72
N PHE A 317 7.04 -4.94 -5.62
CA PHE A 317 7.05 -3.90 -6.64
C PHE A 317 7.57 -4.36 -8.00
N PRO A 318 8.60 -5.19 -8.14
CA PRO A 318 8.94 -5.84 -9.41
C PRO A 318 7.75 -6.58 -10.04
N PHE A 319 7.01 -7.34 -9.24
CA PHE A 319 5.80 -8.01 -9.70
C PHE A 319 4.76 -7.01 -10.19
N LEU A 320 4.40 -6.00 -9.40
CA LEU A 320 3.36 -5.04 -9.74
C LEU A 320 3.67 -4.24 -11.02
N PHE A 321 4.93 -3.86 -11.22
CA PHE A 321 5.32 -2.97 -12.31
C PHE A 321 5.66 -3.70 -13.62
N TYR A 322 6.11 -4.95 -13.54
CA TYR A 322 6.69 -5.63 -14.70
C TYR A 322 6.02 -6.96 -15.07
N SER A 323 5.03 -7.45 -14.33
CA SER A 323 4.37 -8.74 -14.62
C SER A 323 3.75 -8.78 -16.00
N THR A 324 3.02 -7.72 -16.39
CA THR A 324 2.40 -7.63 -17.72
C THR A 324 3.45 -7.63 -18.81
N GLN A 325 4.53 -6.85 -18.63
CA GLN A 325 5.63 -6.81 -19.58
C GLN A 325 6.34 -8.16 -19.69
N TRP A 326 6.56 -8.84 -18.58
CA TRP A 326 7.16 -10.19 -18.59
C TRP A 326 6.35 -11.17 -19.43
N VAL A 327 5.03 -11.20 -19.27
CA VAL A 327 4.15 -12.06 -20.07
C VAL A 327 4.16 -11.63 -21.56
N SER A 328 4.16 -10.30 -21.81
CA SER A 328 4.27 -9.75 -23.18
C SER A 328 5.57 -10.16 -23.84
N ASP A 329 6.70 -10.06 -23.15
CA ASP A 329 8.02 -10.44 -23.68
C ASP A 329 8.07 -11.94 -24.05
N ILE A 330 7.49 -12.80 -23.21
CA ILE A 330 7.35 -14.25 -23.50
C ILE A 330 6.44 -14.46 -24.71
N TYR A 331 5.33 -13.75 -24.80
CA TYR A 331 4.41 -13.84 -25.94
C TYR A 331 5.13 -13.49 -27.24
N PHE A 332 5.90 -12.40 -27.28
CA PHE A 332 6.68 -12.00 -28.45
C PHE A 332 7.77 -13.00 -28.82
N SER A 333 8.45 -13.59 -27.84
CA SER A 333 9.50 -14.57 -28.11
C SER A 333 8.96 -15.85 -28.73
N THR A 334 7.71 -16.23 -28.41
CA THR A 334 7.05 -17.45 -28.90
C THR A 334 6.28 -17.26 -30.20
N HIS A 335 5.81 -16.01 -30.49
CA HIS A 335 5.06 -15.66 -31.70
C HIS A 335 5.88 -14.74 -32.62
N ARG A 336 7.18 -14.95 -32.68
CA ARG A 336 8.09 -14.19 -33.56
C ARG A 336 7.69 -14.44 -35.01
N SER A 337 7.04 -13.44 -35.59
CA SER A 337 6.21 -13.49 -36.78
C SER A 337 6.88 -14.06 -38.02
N ASP A 338 6.36 -15.19 -38.48
CA ASP A 338 6.36 -15.58 -39.91
C ASP A 338 5.12 -15.01 -40.66
N ASP A 339 4.20 -14.35 -39.99
CA ASP A 339 2.84 -14.04 -40.47
C ASP A 339 2.57 -12.54 -40.59
N GLY A 340 3.34 -11.72 -41.27
CA GLY A 340 2.90 -10.40 -41.79
C GLY A 340 2.06 -9.46 -40.85
N THR A 341 1.85 -9.83 -39.58
CA THR A 341 1.16 -9.03 -38.55
C THR A 341 1.99 -7.81 -38.19
N SER A 342 1.35 -6.67 -38.03
CA SER A 342 2.06 -5.45 -37.66
C SER A 342 2.64 -5.59 -36.24
N LYS A 343 3.79 -4.90 -36.00
CA LYS A 343 4.40 -4.91 -34.65
C LYS A 343 3.42 -4.42 -33.57
N ASP A 344 2.55 -3.49 -33.93
CA ASP A 344 1.55 -2.90 -33.02
C ASP A 344 0.46 -3.90 -32.61
N ASP A 345 0.02 -4.78 -33.54
CA ASP A 345 -1.00 -5.80 -33.24
C ASP A 345 -0.47 -6.88 -32.31
N ASN A 346 0.74 -7.40 -32.56
CA ASN A 346 1.39 -8.37 -31.69
C ASN A 346 1.62 -7.81 -30.29
N TRP A 347 1.98 -6.52 -30.22
CA TRP A 347 2.20 -5.85 -28.95
C TRP A 347 0.92 -5.75 -28.11
N ALA A 348 -0.20 -5.40 -28.73
CA ALA A 348 -1.50 -5.34 -28.08
C ALA A 348 -1.93 -6.73 -27.57
N GLU A 349 -1.66 -7.80 -28.32
CA GLU A 349 -1.98 -9.18 -27.92
C GLU A 349 -1.14 -9.64 -26.73
N GLY A 350 0.17 -9.38 -26.72
CA GLY A 350 1.04 -9.71 -25.59
C GLY A 350 0.60 -8.98 -24.30
N THR A 351 0.24 -7.70 -24.39
CA THR A 351 -0.24 -6.93 -23.25
C THR A 351 -1.59 -7.45 -22.73
N ARG A 352 -2.50 -7.88 -23.63
CA ARG A 352 -3.77 -8.50 -23.24
C ARG A 352 -3.54 -9.84 -22.55
N ALA A 353 -2.57 -10.67 -23.01
CA ALA A 353 -2.20 -11.90 -22.32
C ALA A 353 -1.68 -11.62 -20.90
N GLY A 354 -0.87 -10.58 -20.71
CA GLY A 354 -0.44 -10.13 -19.39
C GLY A 354 -1.62 -9.68 -18.51
N SER A 355 -2.57 -8.94 -19.06
CA SER A 355 -3.79 -8.52 -18.36
C SER A 355 -4.67 -9.72 -17.96
N PHE A 356 -4.74 -10.76 -18.80
CA PHE A 356 -5.41 -12.00 -18.45
C PHE A 356 -4.74 -12.72 -17.28
N ALA A 357 -3.43 -12.77 -17.26
CA ALA A 357 -2.70 -13.36 -16.13
C ALA A 357 -2.96 -12.59 -14.82
N LEU A 358 -3.01 -11.26 -14.87
CA LEU A 358 -3.37 -10.42 -13.71
C LEU A 358 -4.86 -10.54 -13.34
N LEU A 359 -5.75 -10.82 -14.28
CA LEU A 359 -7.14 -11.17 -13.99
C LEU A 359 -7.21 -12.46 -13.16
N CYS A 360 -6.53 -13.52 -13.59
CA CYS A 360 -6.47 -14.77 -12.85
C CYS A 360 -5.88 -14.58 -11.45
N TYR A 361 -4.78 -13.81 -11.34
CA TYR A 361 -4.19 -13.40 -10.07
C TYR A 361 -5.21 -12.69 -9.17
N SER A 362 -5.95 -11.72 -9.66
CA SER A 362 -6.90 -10.95 -8.86
C SER A 362 -8.07 -11.79 -8.36
N VAL A 363 -8.58 -12.72 -9.17
CA VAL A 363 -9.63 -13.67 -8.77
C VAL A 363 -9.13 -14.57 -7.64
N VAL A 364 -7.93 -15.15 -7.79
CA VAL A 364 -7.33 -15.99 -6.74
C VAL A 364 -7.06 -15.19 -5.48
N SER A 365 -6.63 -13.94 -5.61
CA SER A 365 -6.42 -13.04 -4.45
C SER A 365 -7.71 -12.81 -3.66
N VAL A 366 -8.82 -12.55 -4.33
CA VAL A 366 -10.13 -12.38 -3.67
C VAL A 366 -10.55 -13.65 -2.95
N ILE A 367 -10.44 -14.81 -3.60
CA ILE A 367 -10.75 -16.11 -3.00
C ILE A 367 -9.85 -16.38 -1.79
N ALA A 368 -8.54 -16.19 -1.94
CA ALA A 368 -7.56 -16.39 -0.87
C ALA A 368 -7.81 -15.44 0.32
N GLY A 369 -8.21 -14.19 0.05
CA GLY A 369 -8.54 -13.20 1.07
C GLY A 369 -9.74 -13.59 1.96
N ILE A 370 -10.60 -14.48 1.47
CA ILE A 370 -11.72 -15.04 2.25
C ILE A 370 -11.32 -16.37 2.90
N VAL A 371 -10.72 -17.25 2.12
CA VAL A 371 -10.47 -18.66 2.52
C VAL A 371 -9.32 -18.77 3.53
N VAL A 372 -8.22 -18.04 3.33
CA VAL A 372 -7.03 -18.18 4.19
C VAL A 372 -7.30 -17.69 5.63
N PRO A 373 -7.92 -16.53 5.87
CA PRO A 373 -8.30 -16.12 7.23
C PRO A 373 -9.29 -17.09 7.89
N ALA A 374 -10.28 -17.61 7.13
CA ALA A 374 -11.26 -18.56 7.65
C ALA A 374 -10.60 -19.89 8.05
N ILE A 375 -9.63 -20.38 7.28
CA ILE A 375 -8.85 -21.59 7.63
C ILE A 375 -7.96 -21.30 8.85
N ALA A 376 -7.25 -20.17 8.86
CA ALA A 376 -6.36 -19.81 9.95
C ALA A 376 -7.11 -19.71 11.29
N SER A 377 -8.29 -19.10 11.31
CA SER A 377 -9.11 -18.99 12.52
C SER A 377 -9.68 -20.34 12.97
N LYS A 378 -10.16 -21.18 12.03
CA LYS A 378 -10.75 -22.47 12.38
C LYS A 378 -9.73 -23.48 12.92
N PHE A 379 -8.49 -23.40 12.43
CA PHE A 379 -7.42 -24.36 12.73
C PHE A 379 -6.25 -23.73 13.52
N GLU A 380 -6.52 -22.75 14.33
CA GLU A 380 -5.51 -21.99 15.12
C GLU A 380 -4.57 -22.87 15.96
N LYS A 381 -5.01 -24.07 16.35
CA LYS A 381 -4.21 -25.05 17.12
C LYS A 381 -3.11 -25.73 16.31
N ILE A 382 -3.17 -25.65 14.99
CA ILE A 382 -2.20 -26.31 14.10
C ILE A 382 -1.01 -25.39 13.93
N TRP A 383 0.16 -25.84 14.35
CA TRP A 383 1.40 -25.04 14.36
C TRP A 383 1.73 -24.41 13.00
N PHE A 384 1.60 -25.10 11.88
CA PHE A 384 1.94 -24.56 10.57
C PHE A 384 0.90 -23.56 10.03
N LEU A 385 -0.30 -23.48 10.63
CA LEU A 385 -1.33 -22.48 10.34
C LEU A 385 -1.28 -21.26 11.29
N SER A 386 -0.24 -21.14 12.10
CA SER A 386 -0.02 -19.89 12.86
C SER A 386 0.26 -18.73 11.91
N LEU A 387 -0.19 -17.51 12.26
CA LEU A 387 -0.02 -16.32 11.42
C LEU A 387 1.45 -16.11 10.99
N ASP A 388 2.40 -16.35 11.88
CA ASP A 388 3.83 -16.22 11.60
C ASP A 388 4.31 -17.21 10.52
N ASN A 389 3.83 -18.47 10.58
CA ASN A 389 4.21 -19.48 9.62
C ASN A 389 3.52 -19.29 8.27
N ILE A 390 2.23 -18.88 8.27
CA ILE A 390 1.50 -18.50 7.05
C ILE A 390 2.22 -17.34 6.37
N TYR A 391 2.64 -16.32 7.14
CA TYR A 391 3.33 -15.16 6.61
C TYR A 391 4.69 -15.52 6.03
N THR A 392 5.49 -16.32 6.74
CA THR A 392 6.76 -16.85 6.21
C THR A 392 6.57 -17.69 4.95
N ALA A 393 5.59 -18.61 4.95
CA ALA A 393 5.28 -19.45 3.80
C ALA A 393 4.86 -18.61 2.58
N SER A 394 4.11 -17.52 2.81
CA SER A 394 3.71 -16.60 1.74
C SER A 394 4.93 -15.95 1.08
N HIS A 395 5.92 -15.50 1.83
CA HIS A 395 7.14 -14.93 1.28
C HIS A 395 7.99 -15.97 0.53
N LEU A 396 8.05 -17.21 1.01
CA LEU A 396 8.72 -18.30 0.29
C LEU A 396 8.01 -18.62 -1.04
N LEU A 397 6.68 -18.55 -1.06
CA LEU A 397 5.90 -18.72 -2.28
C LEU A 397 6.19 -17.61 -3.30
N VAL A 398 6.22 -16.34 -2.84
CA VAL A 398 6.63 -15.18 -3.67
C VAL A 398 8.03 -15.40 -4.21
N ALA A 399 8.98 -15.79 -3.35
CA ALA A 399 10.35 -16.00 -3.75
C ALA A 399 10.49 -17.09 -4.82
N GLY A 400 9.87 -18.25 -4.61
CA GLY A 400 9.88 -19.35 -5.58
C GLY A 400 9.25 -18.94 -6.92
N SER A 401 8.11 -18.25 -6.87
CA SER A 401 7.41 -17.75 -8.06
C SER A 401 8.25 -16.77 -8.87
N LEU A 402 8.84 -15.76 -8.22
CA LEU A 402 9.61 -14.73 -8.92
C LEU A 402 10.99 -15.22 -9.37
N LEU A 403 11.66 -16.10 -8.61
CA LEU A 403 12.92 -16.72 -9.03
C LEU A 403 12.75 -17.68 -10.22
N SER A 404 11.56 -18.28 -10.36
CA SER A 404 11.27 -19.14 -11.53
C SER A 404 11.14 -18.37 -12.83
N ALA A 405 11.02 -17.03 -12.79
CA ALA A 405 10.83 -16.19 -13.99
C ALA A 405 11.91 -16.40 -15.06
N TRP A 406 13.14 -16.76 -14.68
CA TRP A 406 14.22 -17.03 -15.63
C TRP A 406 14.08 -18.33 -16.41
N PHE A 407 13.30 -19.27 -15.89
CA PHE A 407 13.15 -20.62 -16.45
C PHE A 407 11.83 -20.78 -17.21
N VAL A 408 11.00 -19.76 -17.23
CA VAL A 408 9.67 -19.79 -17.85
C VAL A 408 9.70 -19.15 -19.22
N HIS A 409 9.32 -19.93 -20.23
CA HIS A 409 9.34 -19.56 -21.64
C HIS A 409 7.98 -19.74 -22.33
N SER A 410 6.90 -20.04 -21.58
CA SER A 410 5.55 -20.15 -22.13
C SER A 410 4.58 -19.23 -21.40
N VAL A 411 3.64 -18.66 -22.13
CA VAL A 411 2.60 -17.74 -21.59
C VAL A 411 1.72 -18.43 -20.56
N GLU A 412 1.41 -19.72 -20.77
CA GLU A 412 0.58 -20.50 -19.86
C GLU A 412 1.27 -20.69 -18.51
N ALA A 413 2.57 -21.02 -18.52
CA ALA A 413 3.35 -21.18 -17.28
C ALA A 413 3.50 -19.85 -16.56
N ALA A 414 3.76 -18.74 -17.27
CA ALA A 414 3.81 -17.41 -16.69
C ALA A 414 2.46 -17.02 -16.07
N THR A 415 1.35 -17.29 -16.77
CA THR A 415 -0.01 -17.06 -16.26
C THR A 415 -0.27 -17.86 -14.99
N LEU A 416 0.13 -19.13 -14.94
CA LEU A 416 -0.03 -19.96 -13.75
C LEU A 416 0.77 -19.40 -12.55
N ILE A 417 2.01 -18.97 -12.77
CA ILE A 417 2.84 -18.39 -11.72
C ILE A 417 2.20 -17.10 -11.19
N LEU A 418 1.78 -16.20 -12.08
CA LEU A 418 1.11 -14.96 -11.66
C LEU A 418 -0.21 -15.26 -10.93
N THR A 419 -0.97 -16.26 -11.36
CA THR A 419 -2.21 -16.71 -10.71
C THR A 419 -1.94 -17.15 -9.27
N ILE A 420 -0.90 -17.95 -9.04
CA ILE A 420 -0.50 -18.41 -7.71
C ILE A 420 -0.11 -17.24 -6.79
N MET A 421 0.47 -16.18 -7.33
CA MET A 421 0.83 -14.98 -6.59
C MET A 421 -0.37 -14.28 -5.93
N GLY A 422 -1.60 -14.57 -6.36
CA GLY A 422 -2.83 -14.08 -5.70
C GLY A 422 -2.95 -14.53 -4.24
N ILE A 423 -2.45 -15.72 -3.90
CA ILE A 423 -2.51 -16.22 -2.52
C ILE A 423 -1.65 -15.37 -1.57
N PRO A 424 -0.33 -15.21 -1.81
CA PRO A 424 0.50 -14.41 -0.92
C PRO A 424 0.15 -12.92 -0.95
N TRP A 425 -0.48 -12.40 -2.02
CA TRP A 425 -0.99 -11.03 -2.06
C TRP A 425 -2.07 -10.80 -1.01
N ALA A 426 -3.04 -11.69 -0.93
CA ALA A 426 -4.08 -11.61 0.11
C ALA A 426 -3.49 -11.65 1.53
N ILE A 427 -2.42 -12.44 1.73
CA ILE A 427 -1.75 -12.59 3.01
C ILE A 427 -0.99 -11.31 3.40
N VAL A 428 -0.26 -10.69 2.46
CA VAL A 428 0.51 -9.46 2.74
C VAL A 428 -0.37 -8.25 3.00
N LEU A 429 -1.58 -8.23 2.46
CA LEU A 429 -2.57 -7.18 2.75
C LEU A 429 -3.32 -7.40 4.08
N TRP A 430 -3.27 -8.58 4.66
CA TRP A 430 -4.02 -8.90 5.87
C TRP A 430 -3.12 -9.03 7.11
N ILE A 431 -2.13 -9.93 7.11
CA ILE A 431 -1.37 -10.29 8.33
C ILE A 431 -0.64 -9.09 8.95
N PRO A 432 0.06 -8.22 8.22
CA PRO A 432 0.77 -7.11 8.84
C PRO A 432 -0.15 -6.14 9.58
N PHE A 433 -1.28 -5.82 8.98
CA PHE A 433 -2.27 -4.93 9.61
C PHE A 433 -2.91 -5.58 10.83
N SER A 434 -3.14 -6.90 10.80
CA SER A 434 -3.61 -7.66 11.96
C SER A 434 -2.60 -7.63 13.11
N LEU A 435 -1.30 -7.78 12.82
CA LEU A 435 -0.24 -7.74 13.84
C LEU A 435 -0.04 -6.34 14.43
N VAL A 436 -0.15 -5.29 13.60
CA VAL A 436 -0.13 -3.90 14.10
C VAL A 436 -1.33 -3.64 14.99
N GLY A 437 -2.53 -4.07 14.58
CA GLY A 437 -3.75 -3.94 15.37
C GLY A 437 -3.66 -4.68 16.72
N GLU A 438 -3.08 -5.89 16.74
CA GLU A 438 -2.82 -6.66 17.95
C GLU A 438 -1.91 -5.89 18.92
N TYR A 439 -0.86 -5.25 18.41
CA TYR A 439 0.06 -4.43 19.21
C TYR A 439 -0.64 -3.18 19.77
N VAL A 440 -1.39 -2.44 18.96
CA VAL A 440 -2.11 -1.25 19.39
C VAL A 440 -3.13 -1.59 20.48
N SER A 441 -3.92 -2.65 20.29
CA SER A 441 -4.90 -3.09 21.28
C SER A 441 -4.26 -3.51 22.61
N PHE A 442 -3.10 -4.16 22.56
CA PHE A 442 -2.35 -4.54 23.76
C PHE A 442 -1.84 -3.30 24.52
N GLU A 443 -1.34 -2.32 23.81
CA GLU A 443 -0.85 -1.08 24.43
C GLU A 443 -1.98 -0.27 25.05
N ASP A 444 -3.14 -0.19 24.39
CA ASP A 444 -4.34 0.45 24.92
C ASP A 444 -4.85 -0.27 26.19
N GLU A 445 -4.83 -1.60 26.21
CA GLU A 445 -5.21 -2.38 27.39
C GLU A 445 -4.26 -2.11 28.57
N ASN A 446 -2.96 -2.03 28.33
CA ASN A 446 -1.98 -1.71 29.35
C ASN A 446 -2.15 -0.29 29.89
N ARG A 447 -2.43 0.69 29.01
CA ARG A 447 -2.71 2.07 29.40
C ARG A 447 -3.98 2.16 30.25
N GLN A 448 -5.05 1.45 29.90
CA GLN A 448 -6.28 1.41 30.67
C GLN A 448 -6.06 0.78 32.07
N LYS A 449 -5.27 -0.29 32.15
CA LYS A 449 -4.92 -0.93 33.44
C LYS A 449 -4.12 0.03 34.33
N ALA A 450 -3.13 0.73 33.77
CA ALA A 450 -2.34 1.71 34.52
C ALA A 450 -3.21 2.85 35.07
N LEU A 451 -4.20 3.32 34.33
CA LEU A 451 -5.17 4.32 34.76
C LEU A 451 -6.10 3.78 35.88
N GLN A 452 -6.51 2.51 35.81
CA GLN A 452 -7.36 1.87 36.83
C GLN A 452 -6.60 1.62 38.15
N ASP A 453 -5.30 1.30 38.05
CA ASP A 453 -4.44 1.06 39.20
C ASP A 453 -3.98 2.37 39.89
N GLY A 454 -4.47 3.53 39.44
CA GLY A 454 -4.21 4.84 40.05
C GLY A 454 -2.76 5.32 39.85
N VAL A 455 -2.00 4.64 39.01
CA VAL A 455 -0.66 5.07 38.60
C VAL A 455 -0.84 6.08 37.49
N SER A 456 -0.95 7.37 37.86
CA SER A 456 -0.88 8.45 36.87
C SER A 456 0.45 8.37 36.15
N PRO A 457 0.47 8.38 34.80
CA PRO A 457 1.72 8.31 34.04
C PRO A 457 2.68 9.49 34.26
N SER A 458 2.32 10.45 35.08
CA SER A 458 3.01 11.75 35.17
C SER A 458 3.43 12.22 36.54
N THR A 459 3.75 11.31 37.51
CA THR A 459 4.29 11.75 38.81
C THR A 459 5.49 10.93 39.26
N SER A 460 6.49 10.78 38.42
CA SER A 460 7.86 10.59 38.90
C SER A 460 8.59 11.93 38.84
N THR A 461 8.72 12.54 40.01
CA THR A 461 9.53 13.73 40.30
C THR A 461 11.01 13.44 40.11
N THR A 462 11.44 13.18 38.89
CA THR A 462 12.80 13.40 38.37
C THR A 462 12.77 13.17 36.86
N PRO A 463 13.14 14.15 36.03
CA PRO A 463 13.29 13.92 34.61
C PRO A 463 14.57 13.11 34.38
N SER A 464 14.47 11.81 34.43
CA SER A 464 15.54 10.91 34.01
C SER A 464 15.32 10.60 32.54
N THR A 465 16.13 11.23 31.72
CA THR A 465 16.32 11.02 30.28
C THR A 465 15.14 11.30 29.36
N LEU A 466 15.42 12.07 28.32
CA LEU A 466 14.53 12.40 27.20
C LEU A 466 13.90 11.16 26.51
N GLU A 467 14.32 9.96 26.85
CA GLU A 467 13.79 8.67 26.34
C GLU A 467 12.46 8.27 26.98
N ASP A 468 12.24 8.57 28.27
CA ASP A 468 11.00 8.18 28.97
C ASP A 468 9.79 9.07 28.62
N GLN A 469 10.02 10.33 28.24
CA GLN A 469 8.96 11.26 27.82
C GLN A 469 8.41 10.94 26.41
N HIS A 470 9.13 10.16 25.60
CA HIS A 470 8.75 9.87 24.21
C HIS A 470 7.96 8.57 24.05
N GLN A 471 7.87 7.72 25.08
CA GLN A 471 7.11 6.46 25.03
C GLN A 471 5.60 6.67 25.19
N ASP A 472 5.15 7.79 25.74
CA ASP A 472 3.72 8.07 26.01
C ASP A 472 2.95 8.63 24.79
N GLU A 473 3.62 8.95 23.67
CA GLU A 473 3.02 9.63 22.52
C GLU A 473 2.80 8.74 21.27
N PHE A 474 2.97 7.42 21.35
CA PHE A 474 2.73 6.55 20.20
C PHE A 474 1.22 6.31 19.99
N ASP A 475 0.57 7.20 19.25
CA ASP A 475 -0.80 7.03 18.79
C ASP A 475 -0.88 6.00 17.65
N ALA A 476 -1.98 5.23 17.60
CA ALA A 476 -2.24 4.22 16.57
C ALA A 476 -2.08 4.78 15.14
N GLY A 477 -2.49 6.03 14.92
CA GLY A 477 -2.34 6.72 13.64
C GLY A 477 -0.88 6.91 13.23
N MET A 478 -0.01 7.21 14.20
CA MET A 478 1.42 7.37 13.95
C MET A 478 2.10 6.04 13.59
N ILE A 479 1.77 4.96 14.29
CA ILE A 479 2.28 3.61 13.99
C ILE A 479 1.90 3.20 12.57
N LEU A 480 0.64 3.42 12.18
CA LEU A 480 0.17 3.15 10.82
C LEU A 480 0.84 4.04 9.78
N GLY A 481 1.10 5.30 10.09
CA GLY A 481 1.83 6.23 9.23
C GLY A 481 3.26 5.76 8.97
N VAL A 482 3.98 5.35 10.02
CA VAL A 482 5.33 4.78 9.88
C VAL A 482 5.29 3.45 9.12
N HIS A 483 4.33 2.58 9.42
CA HIS A 483 4.14 1.34 8.67
C HIS A 483 3.97 1.60 7.16
N ASN A 484 3.21 2.63 6.79
CA ASN A 484 3.05 3.03 5.39
C ASN A 484 4.37 3.50 4.75
N MET A 485 5.25 4.17 5.51
CA MET A 485 6.57 4.56 4.98
C MET A 485 7.45 3.35 4.64
N TYR A 486 7.35 2.26 5.40
CA TYR A 486 8.04 1.01 5.08
C TYR A 486 7.46 0.30 3.84
N ILE A 487 6.31 0.73 3.34
CA ILE A 487 5.77 0.35 2.03
C ILE A 487 6.29 1.28 0.93
N VAL A 488 6.37 2.58 1.20
CA VAL A 488 6.76 3.60 0.20
C VAL A 488 8.26 3.58 -0.10
N PHE A 489 9.13 3.50 0.90
CA PHE A 489 10.58 3.52 0.68
C PHE A 489 11.11 2.39 -0.21
N PRO A 490 10.64 1.13 -0.10
CA PRO A 490 11.03 0.07 -1.03
C PRO A 490 10.76 0.40 -2.49
N GLN A 491 9.73 1.18 -2.82
CA GLN A 491 9.43 1.58 -4.20
C GLN A 491 10.57 2.40 -4.81
N PHE A 492 11.11 3.38 -4.06
CA PHE A 492 12.27 4.15 -4.51
C PHE A 492 13.47 3.25 -4.78
N ALA A 493 13.76 2.33 -3.84
CA ALA A 493 14.87 1.41 -3.99
C ALA A 493 14.69 0.52 -5.23
N VAL A 494 13.50 -0.04 -5.43
CA VAL A 494 13.20 -0.92 -6.57
C VAL A 494 13.29 -0.18 -7.89
N ALA A 495 12.73 1.03 -8.02
CA ALA A 495 12.79 1.80 -9.25
C ALA A 495 14.25 2.09 -9.67
N ILE A 496 15.10 2.48 -8.71
CA ILE A 496 16.51 2.75 -8.96
C ILE A 496 17.26 1.45 -9.30
N ILE A 497 17.08 0.38 -8.53
CA ILE A 497 17.77 -0.89 -8.75
C ILE A 497 17.32 -1.51 -10.08
N ALA A 498 16.03 -1.47 -10.41
CA ALA A 498 15.51 -1.97 -11.69
C ALA A 498 16.14 -1.22 -12.87
N SER A 499 16.29 0.11 -12.78
CA SER A 499 16.98 0.90 -13.81
C SER A 499 18.41 0.42 -14.03
N PHE A 500 19.17 0.14 -12.96
CA PHE A 500 20.53 -0.41 -13.07
C PHE A 500 20.54 -1.84 -13.64
N ILE A 501 19.58 -2.70 -13.24
CA ILE A 501 19.49 -4.07 -13.78
C ILE A 501 19.22 -4.02 -15.28
N PHE A 502 18.29 -3.17 -15.74
CA PHE A 502 18.00 -3.00 -17.16
C PHE A 502 19.23 -2.49 -17.92
N ALA A 503 19.91 -1.45 -17.44
CA ALA A 503 21.13 -0.92 -18.04
C ALA A 503 22.26 -1.96 -18.11
N ALA A 504 22.35 -2.88 -17.17
CA ALA A 504 23.33 -3.97 -17.19
C ALA A 504 22.93 -5.09 -18.16
N ALA A 505 21.63 -5.44 -18.23
CA ALA A 505 21.10 -6.47 -19.11
C ALA A 505 21.26 -6.08 -20.60
N ASP A 506 20.98 -4.82 -20.94
CA ASP A 506 21.14 -4.28 -22.29
C ASP A 506 22.58 -4.41 -22.81
N LYS A 507 23.57 -4.21 -21.95
CA LYS A 507 25.01 -4.35 -22.29
C LYS A 507 25.46 -5.80 -22.47
N THR A 508 24.80 -6.76 -21.83
CA THR A 508 25.34 -8.12 -21.68
C THR A 508 24.70 -9.14 -22.61
N SER A 509 23.41 -9.07 -22.87
CA SER A 509 22.67 -10.19 -23.48
C SER A 509 22.12 -9.92 -24.87
N GLY A 510 21.92 -8.69 -25.29
CA GLY A 510 21.21 -8.40 -26.56
C GLY A 510 19.81 -9.04 -26.66
N ASP A 511 19.34 -9.73 -25.59
CA ASP A 511 18.06 -10.40 -25.51
C ASP A 511 17.14 -9.58 -24.61
N GLU A 512 16.10 -9.00 -25.19
CA GLU A 512 15.17 -8.11 -24.52
C GLU A 512 14.40 -8.77 -23.37
N THR A 513 14.22 -10.10 -23.42
CA THR A 513 13.44 -10.84 -22.40
C THR A 513 14.19 -11.02 -21.09
N SER A 514 15.52 -11.05 -21.11
CA SER A 514 16.34 -11.35 -19.93
C SER A 514 16.31 -10.23 -18.87
N GLY A 515 16.10 -8.99 -19.25
CA GLY A 515 16.11 -7.85 -18.34
C GLY A 515 14.92 -7.85 -17.36
N VAL A 516 13.71 -8.09 -17.84
CA VAL A 516 12.50 -8.12 -17.00
C VAL A 516 12.52 -9.31 -16.05
N ALA A 517 12.92 -10.50 -16.54
CA ALA A 517 13.08 -11.67 -15.71
C ALA A 517 14.10 -11.45 -14.58
N SER A 518 15.18 -10.70 -14.85
CA SER A 518 16.21 -10.35 -13.86
C SER A 518 15.68 -9.44 -12.76
N VAL A 519 14.82 -8.46 -13.10
CA VAL A 519 14.17 -7.59 -12.12
C VAL A 519 13.18 -8.39 -11.26
N LEU A 520 12.41 -9.30 -11.86
CA LEU A 520 11.53 -10.21 -11.11
C LEU A 520 12.33 -11.12 -10.17
N ALA A 521 13.44 -11.70 -10.63
CA ALA A 521 14.32 -12.53 -9.82
C ALA A 521 14.95 -11.76 -8.65
N PHE A 522 15.32 -10.48 -8.85
CA PHE A 522 15.72 -9.60 -7.75
C PHE A 522 14.59 -9.48 -6.71
N GLY A 523 13.35 -9.30 -7.15
CA GLY A 523 12.18 -9.32 -6.26
C GLY A 523 12.07 -10.64 -5.47
N GLY A 524 12.32 -11.78 -6.13
CA GLY A 524 12.38 -13.10 -5.49
C GLY A 524 13.44 -13.21 -4.41
N LEU A 525 14.64 -12.67 -4.63
CA LEU A 525 15.70 -12.59 -3.61
C LEU A 525 15.28 -11.75 -2.41
N MET A 526 14.65 -10.61 -2.64
CA MET A 526 14.14 -9.76 -1.55
C MET A 526 13.03 -10.45 -0.76
N ALA A 527 12.18 -11.23 -1.41
CA ALA A 527 11.17 -12.05 -0.74
C ALA A 527 11.80 -13.17 0.13
N LEU A 528 12.93 -13.76 -0.26
CA LEU A 528 13.70 -14.68 0.61
C LEU A 528 14.22 -13.95 1.85
N VAL A 529 14.74 -12.74 1.69
CA VAL A 529 15.18 -11.91 2.82
C VAL A 529 14.00 -11.61 3.74
N ALA A 530 12.84 -11.24 3.19
CA ALA A 530 11.61 -11.03 3.97
C ALA A 530 11.18 -12.30 4.72
N ALA A 531 11.25 -13.47 4.10
CA ALA A 531 10.98 -14.75 4.75
C ALA A 531 11.91 -15.02 5.93
N ALA A 532 13.19 -14.66 5.82
CA ALA A 532 14.15 -14.77 6.93
C ALA A 532 13.80 -13.78 8.06
N PHE A 533 13.50 -12.51 7.74
CA PHE A 533 13.13 -11.51 8.74
C PHE A 533 11.80 -11.83 9.42
N SER A 534 10.83 -12.44 8.72
CA SER A 534 9.55 -12.81 9.30
C SER A 534 9.67 -13.80 10.48
N ARG A 535 10.76 -14.55 10.55
CA ARG A 535 11.04 -15.46 11.69
C ARG A 535 11.42 -14.72 12.98
N PHE A 536 11.82 -13.46 12.88
CA PHE A 536 12.18 -12.62 14.02
C PHE A 536 11.05 -11.70 14.48
N ILE A 537 9.86 -11.80 13.88
CA ILE A 537 8.69 -11.02 14.31
C ILE A 537 8.35 -11.39 15.75
N VAL A 538 8.31 -10.38 16.61
CA VAL A 538 7.97 -10.51 18.02
C VAL A 538 6.47 -10.31 18.18
N ARG A 539 5.75 -11.35 18.59
CA ARG A 539 4.33 -11.23 18.95
C ARG A 539 4.18 -10.79 20.39
N VAL A 540 3.19 -9.96 20.62
CA VAL A 540 2.91 -9.38 21.94
C VAL A 540 2.09 -10.33 22.83
N ARG A 541 1.57 -11.43 22.25
CA ARG A 541 0.80 -12.48 22.96
C ARG A 541 1.65 -13.67 23.36
#